data_140361d4c3cec2a33f5937f634960be1
#
_entry.id   140361d4c3cec2a33f5937f634960be1
#
_cell.length_a   1.000
_cell.length_b   1.000
_cell.length_c   1.000
_cell.angle_alpha   90.00
_cell.angle_beta   90.00
_cell.angle_gamma   90.00
#
_symmetry.space_group_name_H-M   'P 1'
#
loop_
_entity.id
_entity.type
_entity.pdbx_description
1 polymer ?
#
loop_
_entity_poly.entity_id
_entity_poly.type
_entity_poly.pdbx_seq_one_letter_code
_entity_poly.pdbx_strand_id
1 'polypeptide(L)'
;MHHQFDRFKLRALGALATGLLSASLAWAIEPFTVRDIRVEGLQRVEPGTIFASIPLRVGESYSDDKASAAIRALFALGLFKDVRLEVNGDVLVVIVEERPSVAGVEFLGNKEFDKDFLKKAMRDAGLYEGQPFDKALADKAEQELKRQYVNRSLYGAQVVTTVTPIERNRVNLTFSVTEGETAKINDIRLIGAKAFSESTLRNLFDLDTGGWMSWYTKSNRYSRVKLNADIETLRSYYLSRGYLDFRIDSTQVAISPDKQNISITLNIFEGERFVVSAVRLEGNYLGREDEFKSLITIKPGAAYNADQVAETTKAFNEYFGTFGFAFARVEATPVVDRQTNLVSFVLQADPSRRAYVRRINIVGNNRTRDEVLRREFRQFESSWYDGDNIRRSRDRVDRLGFFTNVAVDTQEVTNAPDQVDLTLTVAEKPTGNLQLGAGFSSGDKLSIMAGIRQENFMGSGNYLGLEVNTSKSSRQLVVSTTDPYFTADGVSRDQPTVSGTDAL
;
A
#
# COMPACT_ATOMS: atom_id res chain seq x y z
N MET A 1 39.32 61.10 -19.33
CA MET A 1 38.69 62.42 -19.58
C MET A 1 37.57 62.52 -18.59
N HIS A 2 37.82 63.16 -17.46
CA HIS A 2 37.47 64.57 -17.12
C HIS A 2 35.95 64.69 -16.97
N HIS A 3 35.38 65.20 -15.90
CA HIS A 3 35.70 66.06 -14.76
C HIS A 3 34.60 65.85 -13.73
N GLN A 4 34.84 65.68 -12.46
CA GLN A 4 35.18 66.59 -11.41
C GLN A 4 34.14 67.63 -11.01
N PHE A 5 33.83 67.53 -9.67
CA PHE A 5 33.56 68.63 -8.73
C PHE A 5 32.19 69.32 -8.82
N ASP A 6 31.48 69.61 -7.76
CA ASP A 6 31.96 70.38 -6.61
C ASP A 6 31.04 70.28 -5.38
N ARG A 7 31.68 70.38 -4.26
CA ARG A 7 31.15 70.62 -2.92
C ARG A 7 30.48 71.96 -2.81
N PHE A 8 29.40 72.07 -2.01
CA PHE A 8 29.29 73.27 -1.18
C PHE A 8 28.59 72.94 0.18
N LYS A 9 29.29 73.35 1.22
CA LYS A 9 28.90 73.44 2.61
C LYS A 9 27.95 74.63 2.80
N LEU A 10 26.99 74.62 3.77
CA LEU A 10 27.10 75.44 4.99
C LEU A 10 25.75 75.48 5.77
N ARG A 11 25.83 75.20 7.06
CA ARG A 11 25.29 75.90 8.25
C ARG A 11 23.77 75.93 8.43
N ALA A 12 23.33 75.16 9.37
CA ALA A 12 23.07 75.55 10.76
C ALA A 12 22.03 76.67 10.96
N LEU A 13 20.87 76.30 11.42
CA LEU A 13 20.18 77.00 12.50
C LEU A 13 19.12 76.07 13.11
N GLY A 14 19.14 75.95 14.42
CA GLY A 14 18.28 75.10 15.17
C GLY A 14 16.83 75.61 15.23
N ALA A 15 15.95 74.68 15.29
CA ALA A 15 14.64 74.88 15.88
C ALA A 15 14.26 73.57 16.59
N LEU A 16 14.14 73.65 17.91
CA LEU A 16 13.42 72.70 18.74
C LEU A 16 12.07 72.33 18.11
N ALA A 17 11.97 71.10 17.64
CA ALA A 17 10.66 70.45 17.45
C ALA A 17 10.65 69.23 18.36
N THR A 18 10.05 69.41 19.50
CA THR A 18 9.52 68.38 20.39
C THR A 18 8.70 67.40 19.59
N GLY A 19 9.37 66.34 19.12
CA GLY A 19 8.65 65.18 18.62
C GLY A 19 8.00 64.48 19.78
N LEU A 20 6.66 64.57 19.83
CA LEU A 20 5.84 63.69 20.64
C LEU A 20 6.11 62.25 20.16
N LEU A 21 6.92 61.50 20.91
CA LEU A 21 6.84 60.08 21.01
C LEU A 21 5.45 59.76 21.55
N SER A 22 4.52 59.49 20.66
CA SER A 22 3.32 58.72 21.02
C SER A 22 3.80 57.29 21.36
N ALA A 23 4.28 57.11 22.56
CA ALA A 23 4.30 55.81 23.19
C ALA A 23 2.82 55.35 23.22
N SER A 24 2.48 54.42 22.33
CA SER A 24 1.30 53.59 22.49
C SER A 24 1.50 52.85 23.81
N LEU A 25 0.97 53.43 24.86
CA LEU A 25 0.73 52.77 26.14
C LEU A 25 -0.10 51.53 25.78
N ALA A 26 0.57 50.39 25.65
CA ALA A 26 -0.11 49.11 25.79
C ALA A 26 -0.66 49.14 27.23
N TRP A 27 -1.95 49.35 27.35
CA TRP A 27 -2.63 49.24 28.65
C TRP A 27 -2.61 47.77 29.00
N ALA A 28 -1.60 47.38 29.77
CA ALA A 28 -1.65 46.12 30.49
C ALA A 28 -2.85 46.21 31.44
N ILE A 29 -3.83 45.35 31.25
CA ILE A 29 -5.00 45.28 32.12
C ILE A 29 -4.49 44.86 33.48
N GLU A 30 -4.75 45.69 34.54
CA GLU A 30 -4.36 45.32 35.89
C GLU A 30 -5.00 44.00 36.29
N PRO A 31 -4.29 43.10 37.01
CA PRO A 31 -4.84 41.83 37.45
C PRO A 31 -6.12 42.07 38.29
N PHE A 32 -7.23 41.56 37.84
CA PHE A 32 -8.51 41.60 38.56
C PHE A 32 -9.03 40.17 38.75
N THR A 33 -9.96 39.99 39.70
CA THR A 33 -10.61 38.70 39.93
C THR A 33 -11.81 38.58 38.97
N VAL A 34 -11.83 37.54 38.14
CA VAL A 34 -12.91 37.27 37.19
C VAL A 34 -14.19 36.92 37.96
N ARG A 35 -15.21 37.78 37.91
CA ARG A 35 -16.48 37.61 38.59
C ARG A 35 -17.50 36.82 37.78
N ASP A 36 -17.45 36.96 36.48
CA ASP A 36 -18.32 36.25 35.51
C ASP A 36 -17.61 36.04 34.19
N ILE A 37 -17.98 34.96 33.46
CA ILE A 37 -17.49 34.69 32.14
C ILE A 37 -18.70 34.59 31.20
N ARG A 38 -18.78 35.47 30.22
CA ARG A 38 -19.82 35.46 29.19
C ARG A 38 -19.26 35.00 27.86
N VAL A 39 -20.07 34.27 27.11
CA VAL A 39 -19.71 33.80 25.79
C VAL A 39 -20.67 34.38 24.77
N GLU A 40 -20.13 35.00 23.75
CA GLU A 40 -20.89 35.60 22.65
C GLU A 40 -20.45 35.02 21.28
N GLY A 41 -21.39 34.98 20.34
CA GLY A 41 -21.13 34.50 18.96
C GLY A 41 -21.34 33.01 18.73
N LEU A 42 -21.79 32.26 19.74
CA LEU A 42 -22.14 30.85 19.59
C LEU A 42 -23.40 30.66 18.75
N GLN A 43 -23.37 29.68 17.85
CA GLN A 43 -24.50 29.29 17.02
C GLN A 43 -24.88 27.81 17.17
N ARG A 44 -23.91 26.93 17.29
CA ARG A 44 -24.07 25.47 17.38
C ARG A 44 -23.28 24.85 18.52
N VAL A 45 -22.12 25.45 18.85
CA VAL A 45 -21.28 24.96 19.93
C VAL A 45 -21.92 25.31 21.28
N GLU A 46 -22.00 24.34 22.16
CA GLU A 46 -22.54 24.58 23.50
C GLU A 46 -21.55 25.40 24.34
N PRO A 47 -22.03 26.36 25.15
CA PRO A 47 -21.18 27.17 26.05
C PRO A 47 -20.28 26.32 26.95
N GLY A 48 -20.76 25.16 27.36
CA GLY A 48 -20.02 24.20 28.20
C GLY A 48 -18.68 23.75 27.57
N THR A 49 -18.60 23.66 26.25
CA THR A 49 -17.36 23.31 25.54
C THR A 49 -16.29 24.39 25.75
N ILE A 50 -16.69 25.66 25.73
CA ILE A 50 -15.77 26.78 25.96
C ILE A 50 -15.31 26.76 27.42
N PHE A 51 -16.24 26.66 28.37
CA PHE A 51 -15.91 26.63 29.80
C PHE A 51 -15.02 25.46 30.20
N ALA A 52 -15.17 24.31 29.56
CA ALA A 52 -14.32 23.15 29.79
C ALA A 52 -12.90 23.31 29.25
N SER A 53 -12.74 24.14 28.19
CA SER A 53 -11.48 24.24 27.43
C SER A 53 -10.59 25.40 27.89
N ILE A 54 -11.16 26.47 28.47
CA ILE A 54 -10.39 27.62 28.90
C ILE A 54 -9.76 27.38 30.29
N PRO A 55 -8.49 27.75 30.51
CA PRO A 55 -7.80 27.64 31.79
C PRO A 55 -8.10 28.81 32.72
N LEU A 56 -9.26 29.43 32.62
CA LEU A 56 -9.77 30.55 33.43
C LEU A 56 -11.11 30.19 34.03
N ARG A 57 -11.27 30.42 35.32
CA ARG A 57 -12.53 30.17 36.03
C ARG A 57 -12.98 31.40 36.81
N VAL A 58 -14.28 31.47 37.08
CA VAL A 58 -14.85 32.49 37.95
C VAL A 58 -14.21 32.39 39.36
N GLY A 59 -13.77 33.50 39.89
CA GLY A 59 -13.03 33.60 41.14
C GLY A 59 -11.51 33.55 41.01
N GLU A 60 -10.98 33.32 39.84
CA GLU A 60 -9.53 33.37 39.59
C GLU A 60 -9.04 34.75 39.15
N SER A 61 -7.77 35.03 39.39
CA SER A 61 -7.12 36.25 38.92
C SER A 61 -6.87 36.19 37.42
N TYR A 62 -7.31 37.22 36.70
CA TYR A 62 -7.01 37.44 35.30
C TYR A 62 -5.53 37.80 35.12
N SER A 63 -4.92 37.25 34.07
CA SER A 63 -3.61 37.68 33.57
C SER A 63 -3.55 37.47 32.05
N ASP A 64 -2.72 38.26 31.36
CA ASP A 64 -2.54 38.19 29.91
C ASP A 64 -2.02 36.82 29.46
N ASP A 65 -1.21 36.14 30.29
CA ASP A 65 -0.75 34.80 30.05
C ASP A 65 -1.87 33.78 30.01
N LYS A 66 -2.80 33.85 30.99
CA LYS A 66 -3.99 32.99 31.06
C LYS A 66 -4.96 33.30 29.89
N ALA A 67 -5.12 34.58 29.53
CA ALA A 67 -5.93 34.99 28.40
C ALA A 67 -5.36 34.43 27.08
N SER A 68 -4.04 34.57 26.87
CA SER A 68 -3.35 33.99 25.72
C SER A 68 -3.44 32.45 25.65
N ALA A 69 -3.37 31.79 26.82
CA ALA A 69 -3.56 30.35 26.94
C ALA A 69 -5.00 29.93 26.61
N ALA A 70 -6.01 30.72 27.09
CA ALA A 70 -7.41 30.49 26.76
C ALA A 70 -7.69 30.59 25.25
N ILE A 71 -7.17 31.66 24.60
CA ILE A 71 -7.28 31.82 23.16
C ILE A 71 -6.67 30.64 22.41
N ARG A 72 -5.45 30.23 22.78
CA ARG A 72 -4.79 29.07 22.15
C ARG A 72 -5.57 27.76 22.35
N ALA A 73 -6.12 27.55 23.55
CA ALA A 73 -6.92 26.37 23.87
C ALA A 73 -8.21 26.31 23.03
N LEU A 74 -8.89 27.45 22.83
CA LEU A 74 -10.08 27.51 22.02
C LEU A 74 -9.77 27.34 20.52
N PHE A 75 -8.69 27.91 20.01
CA PHE A 75 -8.25 27.65 18.64
C PHE A 75 -7.85 26.20 18.40
N ALA A 76 -7.25 25.55 19.41
CA ALA A 76 -6.86 24.14 19.35
C ALA A 76 -8.06 23.18 19.18
N LEU A 77 -9.27 23.59 19.55
CA LEU A 77 -10.50 22.83 19.31
C LEU A 77 -10.83 22.72 17.80
N GLY A 78 -10.30 23.64 16.96
CA GLY A 78 -10.59 23.66 15.54
C GLY A 78 -12.01 24.12 15.16
N LEU A 79 -12.85 24.50 16.16
CA LEU A 79 -14.26 24.86 15.96
C LEU A 79 -14.48 26.34 15.60
N PHE A 80 -13.50 27.17 15.88
CA PHE A 80 -13.62 28.61 15.76
C PHE A 80 -12.72 29.17 14.65
N LYS A 81 -13.24 30.15 13.93
CA LYS A 81 -12.53 30.93 12.92
C LYS A 81 -11.80 32.11 13.58
N ASP A 82 -12.44 32.74 14.56
CA ASP A 82 -11.88 33.82 15.36
C ASP A 82 -12.28 33.67 16.85
N VAL A 83 -11.37 34.08 17.72
CA VAL A 83 -11.55 34.07 19.18
C VAL A 83 -10.94 35.34 19.74
N ARG A 84 -11.77 36.13 20.44
CA ARG A 84 -11.34 37.34 21.14
C ARG A 84 -11.77 37.29 22.59
N LEU A 85 -10.93 37.83 23.41
CA LEU A 85 -11.26 38.04 24.86
C LEU A 85 -11.34 39.53 25.11
N GLU A 86 -12.47 39.97 25.61
CA GLU A 86 -12.68 41.35 26.04
C GLU A 86 -12.97 41.39 27.55
N VAL A 87 -12.49 42.42 28.22
CA VAL A 87 -12.71 42.64 29.64
C VAL A 87 -13.66 43.80 29.79
N ASN A 88 -14.78 43.54 30.43
CA ASN A 88 -15.76 44.58 30.79
C ASN A 88 -15.95 44.65 32.30
N GLY A 89 -15.13 45.51 32.95
CA GLY A 89 -15.04 45.54 34.41
C GLY A 89 -14.48 44.23 34.95
N ASP A 90 -15.26 43.53 35.79
CA ASP A 90 -14.90 42.24 36.38
C ASP A 90 -15.38 41.03 35.55
N VAL A 91 -15.98 41.27 34.37
CA VAL A 91 -16.55 40.24 33.52
C VAL A 91 -15.64 40.00 32.35
N LEU A 92 -15.29 38.74 32.13
CA LEU A 92 -14.57 38.29 30.93
C LEU A 92 -15.57 37.91 29.86
N VAL A 93 -15.50 38.57 28.68
CA VAL A 93 -16.35 38.26 27.54
C VAL A 93 -15.52 37.51 26.50
N VAL A 94 -15.91 36.26 26.26
CA VAL A 94 -15.30 35.41 25.20
C VAL A 94 -16.14 35.55 23.95
N ILE A 95 -15.62 36.25 22.97
CA ILE A 95 -16.28 36.44 21.66
C ILE A 95 -15.69 35.44 20.70
N VAL A 96 -16.55 34.59 20.12
CA VAL A 96 -16.14 33.56 19.16
C VAL A 96 -16.88 33.69 17.86
N GLU A 97 -16.19 33.40 16.77
CA GLU A 97 -16.81 33.20 15.44
C GLU A 97 -16.66 31.72 15.10
N GLU A 98 -17.78 30.99 15.06
CA GLU A 98 -17.75 29.57 14.74
C GLU A 98 -17.40 29.31 13.29
N ARG A 99 -16.57 28.30 13.01
CA ARG A 99 -16.38 27.79 11.66
C ARG A 99 -17.68 27.17 11.15
N PRO A 100 -18.11 27.45 9.91
CA PRO A 100 -19.24 26.75 9.34
C PRO A 100 -18.97 25.24 9.29
N SER A 101 -20.02 24.42 9.37
CA SER A 101 -19.89 22.98 9.22
C SER A 101 -20.19 22.55 7.79
N VAL A 102 -19.52 21.48 7.36
CA VAL A 102 -19.80 20.84 6.09
C VAL A 102 -21.19 20.18 6.13
N ALA A 103 -22.09 20.61 5.27
CA ALA A 103 -23.44 20.04 5.12
C ALA A 103 -23.46 18.87 4.14
N GLY A 104 -22.60 18.91 3.13
CA GLY A 104 -22.47 17.86 2.14
C GLY A 104 -21.25 18.08 1.26
N VAL A 105 -20.81 17.00 0.62
CA VAL A 105 -19.75 17.03 -0.39
C VAL A 105 -20.29 16.41 -1.67
N GLU A 106 -20.26 17.18 -2.74
CA GLU A 106 -20.78 16.80 -4.06
C GLU A 106 -19.67 16.81 -5.11
N PHE A 107 -19.77 15.91 -6.09
CA PHE A 107 -18.84 15.80 -7.21
C PHE A 107 -19.59 15.93 -8.52
N LEU A 108 -19.11 16.81 -9.40
CA LEU A 108 -19.66 17.05 -10.74
C LEU A 108 -18.58 16.80 -11.79
N GLY A 109 -18.96 16.13 -12.87
CA GLY A 109 -18.07 15.90 -14.03
C GLY A 109 -17.08 14.74 -13.88
N ASN A 110 -17.08 14.03 -12.75
CA ASN A 110 -16.28 12.84 -12.54
C ASN A 110 -16.80 11.66 -13.38
N LYS A 111 -15.96 11.10 -14.24
CA LYS A 111 -16.24 9.92 -15.07
C LYS A 111 -15.27 8.76 -14.78
N GLU A 112 -13.99 9.07 -14.52
CA GLU A 112 -12.94 8.07 -14.25
C GLU A 112 -13.07 7.46 -12.85
N PHE A 113 -13.54 8.23 -11.87
CA PHE A 113 -13.71 7.76 -10.50
C PHE A 113 -15.18 7.69 -10.12
N ASP A 114 -15.56 6.62 -9.43
CA ASP A 114 -16.87 6.49 -8.82
C ASP A 114 -17.06 7.49 -7.68
N LYS A 115 -18.32 7.99 -7.52
CA LYS A 115 -18.66 8.96 -6.46
C LYS A 115 -18.41 8.43 -5.05
N ASP A 116 -18.63 7.13 -4.82
CA ASP A 116 -18.43 6.53 -3.52
C ASP A 116 -16.95 6.45 -3.16
N PHE A 117 -16.09 6.16 -4.15
CA PHE A 117 -14.63 6.23 -4.00
C PHE A 117 -14.18 7.65 -3.63
N LEU A 118 -14.68 8.67 -4.36
CA LEU A 118 -14.34 10.06 -4.09
C LEU A 118 -14.82 10.52 -2.71
N LYS A 119 -16.04 10.16 -2.31
CA LYS A 119 -16.54 10.45 -0.96
C LYS A 119 -15.70 9.81 0.14
N LYS A 120 -15.27 8.56 -0.06
CA LYS A 120 -14.37 7.88 0.88
C LYS A 120 -13.03 8.61 0.97
N ALA A 121 -12.43 8.98 -0.16
CA ALA A 121 -11.17 9.74 -0.19
C ALA A 121 -11.29 11.09 0.52
N MET A 122 -12.42 11.78 0.37
CA MET A 122 -12.68 13.04 1.10
C MET A 122 -12.83 12.81 2.59
N ARG A 123 -13.49 11.74 3.00
CA ARG A 123 -13.63 11.37 4.42
C ARG A 123 -12.26 11.06 5.04
N ASP A 124 -11.43 10.33 4.33
CA ASP A 124 -10.07 9.99 4.77
C ASP A 124 -9.19 11.25 4.86
N ALA A 125 -9.47 12.27 4.04
CA ALA A 125 -8.85 13.60 4.09
C ALA A 125 -9.45 14.52 5.19
N GLY A 126 -10.47 14.06 5.92
CA GLY A 126 -11.14 14.83 7.00
C GLY A 126 -12.27 15.75 6.52
N LEU A 127 -12.69 15.66 5.26
CA LEU A 127 -13.81 16.41 4.71
C LEU A 127 -15.06 15.53 4.61
N TYR A 128 -15.93 15.63 5.62
CA TYR A 128 -17.19 14.90 5.63
C TYR A 128 -18.28 15.70 6.35
N GLU A 129 -19.51 15.29 6.16
CA GLU A 129 -20.68 15.95 6.74
C GLU A 129 -20.60 16.07 8.27
N GLY A 130 -20.89 17.25 8.79
CA GLY A 130 -20.85 17.56 10.21
C GLY A 130 -19.52 18.13 10.72
N GLN A 131 -18.43 18.02 9.98
CA GLN A 131 -17.12 18.56 10.37
C GLN A 131 -17.03 20.07 10.21
N PRO A 132 -16.26 20.77 11.05
CA PRO A 132 -15.94 22.17 10.84
C PRO A 132 -15.22 22.34 9.50
N PHE A 133 -15.68 23.31 8.71
CA PHE A 133 -15.07 23.62 7.44
C PHE A 133 -13.76 24.41 7.64
N ASP A 134 -12.72 23.92 7.01
CA ASP A 134 -11.43 24.61 6.88
C ASP A 134 -11.09 24.76 5.39
N LYS A 135 -10.85 26.00 4.97
CA LYS A 135 -10.48 26.28 3.58
C LYS A 135 -9.17 25.59 3.19
N ALA A 136 -8.16 25.56 4.09
CA ALA A 136 -6.89 24.92 3.80
C ALA A 136 -7.07 23.41 3.58
N LEU A 137 -7.99 22.78 4.31
CA LEU A 137 -8.32 21.36 4.13
C LEU A 137 -9.03 21.13 2.78
N ALA A 138 -9.94 22.02 2.39
CA ALA A 138 -10.60 21.93 1.08
C ALA A 138 -9.61 22.13 -0.08
N ASP A 139 -8.71 23.12 0.03
CA ASP A 139 -7.66 23.34 -0.97
C ASP A 139 -6.71 22.13 -1.08
N LYS A 140 -6.35 21.52 0.05
CA LYS A 140 -5.55 20.29 0.09
C LYS A 140 -6.27 19.12 -0.58
N ALA A 141 -7.55 18.97 -0.32
CA ALA A 141 -8.37 17.93 -0.93
C ALA A 141 -8.51 18.13 -2.45
N GLU A 142 -8.65 19.36 -2.92
CA GLU A 142 -8.64 19.70 -4.33
C GLU A 142 -7.34 19.28 -5.02
N GLN A 143 -6.20 19.61 -4.40
CA GLN A 143 -4.88 19.21 -4.92
C GLN A 143 -4.70 17.70 -4.91
N GLU A 144 -5.18 17.02 -3.88
CA GLU A 144 -5.14 15.55 -3.80
C GLU A 144 -5.99 14.91 -4.90
N LEU A 145 -7.20 15.39 -5.12
CA LEU A 145 -8.04 14.94 -6.23
C LEU A 145 -7.34 15.14 -7.57
N LYS A 146 -6.78 16.33 -7.80
CA LYS A 146 -6.03 16.61 -9.03
C LYS A 146 -4.86 15.64 -9.21
N ARG A 147 -4.15 15.33 -8.13
CA ARG A 147 -3.06 14.33 -8.15
C ARG A 147 -3.58 12.93 -8.51
N GLN A 148 -4.75 12.53 -8.02
CA GLN A 148 -5.37 11.24 -8.37
C GLN A 148 -5.70 11.17 -9.86
N TYR A 149 -6.19 12.24 -10.46
CA TYR A 149 -6.43 12.30 -11.90
C TYR A 149 -5.13 12.24 -12.71
N VAL A 150 -4.08 12.94 -12.27
CA VAL A 150 -2.75 12.86 -12.88
C VAL A 150 -2.19 11.44 -12.83
N ASN A 151 -2.38 10.72 -11.73
CA ASN A 151 -1.97 9.32 -11.59
C ASN A 151 -2.71 8.37 -12.56
N ARG A 152 -3.85 8.83 -13.10
CA ARG A 152 -4.61 8.11 -14.15
C ARG A 152 -4.31 8.63 -15.56
N SER A 153 -3.22 9.39 -15.73
CA SER A 153 -2.80 9.99 -17.01
C SER A 153 -3.72 11.10 -17.52
N LEU A 154 -4.54 11.66 -16.66
CA LEU A 154 -5.41 12.79 -16.96
C LEU A 154 -4.73 14.11 -16.57
N TYR A 155 -3.64 14.45 -17.27
CA TYR A 155 -2.80 15.63 -16.96
C TYR A 155 -3.52 16.97 -17.23
N GLY A 156 -4.58 16.95 -18.04
CA GLY A 156 -5.43 18.09 -18.33
C GLY A 156 -6.51 18.32 -17.27
N ALA A 157 -6.65 17.43 -16.30
CA ALA A 157 -7.71 17.51 -15.32
C ALA A 157 -7.64 18.80 -14.50
N GLN A 158 -8.77 19.45 -14.40
CA GLN A 158 -8.98 20.62 -13.55
C GLN A 158 -10.03 20.28 -12.51
N VAL A 159 -9.74 20.61 -11.28
CA VAL A 159 -10.67 20.47 -10.16
C VAL A 159 -10.85 21.86 -9.58
N VAL A 160 -12.08 22.29 -9.42
CA VAL A 160 -12.44 23.58 -8.84
C VAL A 160 -13.40 23.32 -7.69
N THR A 161 -13.03 23.80 -6.52
CA THR A 161 -13.85 23.67 -5.32
C THR A 161 -14.72 24.92 -5.15
N THR A 162 -16.03 24.74 -5.12
CA THR A 162 -17.01 25.79 -4.84
C THR A 162 -17.58 25.57 -3.44
N VAL A 163 -17.49 26.59 -2.60
CA VAL A 163 -18.04 26.62 -1.24
C VAL A 163 -19.32 27.44 -1.25
N THR A 164 -20.45 26.81 -1.05
CA THR A 164 -21.76 27.48 -1.03
C THR A 164 -22.27 27.56 0.41
N PRO A 165 -22.37 28.77 0.99
CA PRO A 165 -22.98 28.96 2.30
C PRO A 165 -24.46 28.60 2.26
N ILE A 166 -24.93 27.93 3.29
CA ILE A 166 -26.34 27.61 3.50
C ILE A 166 -26.77 27.99 4.92
N GLU A 167 -28.05 27.88 5.23
CA GLU A 167 -28.60 28.25 6.55
C GLU A 167 -27.94 27.51 7.69
N ARG A 168 -27.99 28.09 8.88
CA ARG A 168 -27.48 27.57 10.16
C ARG A 168 -25.96 27.37 10.17
N ASN A 169 -25.20 28.33 9.66
CA ASN A 169 -23.74 28.33 9.60
C ASN A 169 -23.17 27.01 9.03
N ARG A 170 -23.68 26.57 7.88
CA ARG A 170 -23.23 25.41 7.15
C ARG A 170 -22.75 25.76 5.75
N VAL A 171 -21.96 24.90 5.16
CA VAL A 171 -21.49 25.04 3.77
C VAL A 171 -21.64 23.73 3.01
N ASN A 172 -22.06 23.83 1.74
CA ASN A 172 -21.93 22.74 0.78
C ASN A 172 -20.65 22.91 0.00
N LEU A 173 -19.90 21.80 -0.16
CA LEU A 173 -18.70 21.73 -0.96
C LEU A 173 -19.02 21.03 -2.27
N THR A 174 -18.79 21.70 -3.39
CA THR A 174 -18.95 21.10 -4.72
C THR A 174 -17.60 21.07 -5.42
N PHE A 175 -17.10 19.87 -5.70
CA PHE A 175 -15.90 19.66 -6.50
C PHE A 175 -16.30 19.47 -7.95
N SER A 176 -16.11 20.52 -8.75
CA SER A 176 -16.35 20.47 -10.20
C SER A 176 -15.09 20.01 -10.92
N VAL A 177 -15.19 18.86 -11.57
CA VAL A 177 -14.07 18.23 -12.27
C VAL A 177 -14.26 18.34 -13.77
N THR A 178 -13.23 18.82 -14.45
CA THR A 178 -13.10 18.74 -15.90
C THR A 178 -11.92 17.82 -16.18
N GLU A 179 -12.19 16.54 -16.53
CA GLU A 179 -11.14 15.51 -16.58
C GLU A 179 -10.16 15.71 -17.73
N GLY A 180 -10.61 16.25 -18.84
CA GLY A 180 -9.82 16.34 -20.08
C GLY A 180 -9.66 14.96 -20.74
N GLU A 181 -8.68 14.86 -21.64
CA GLU A 181 -8.34 13.62 -22.31
C GLU A 181 -7.19 12.88 -21.61
N THR A 182 -7.22 11.55 -21.69
CA THR A 182 -6.15 10.71 -21.16
C THR A 182 -4.90 10.85 -22.03
N ALA A 183 -3.78 11.21 -21.44
CA ALA A 183 -2.51 11.26 -22.16
C ALA A 183 -2.04 9.84 -22.48
N LYS A 184 -1.63 9.65 -23.74
CA LYS A 184 -1.17 8.36 -24.28
C LYS A 184 0.33 8.39 -24.53
N ILE A 185 0.96 7.26 -24.32
CA ILE A 185 2.37 7.09 -24.68
C ILE A 185 2.44 7.01 -26.22
N ASN A 186 3.13 7.98 -26.79
CA ASN A 186 3.32 8.06 -28.24
C ASN A 186 4.65 7.45 -28.69
N ASP A 187 5.66 7.51 -27.81
CA ASP A 187 7.02 7.06 -28.15
C ASP A 187 7.76 6.61 -26.89
N ILE A 188 8.51 5.49 -27.05
CA ILE A 188 9.44 4.97 -26.04
C ILE A 188 10.78 4.75 -26.75
N ARG A 189 11.81 5.51 -26.37
CA ARG A 189 13.15 5.46 -26.93
C ARG A 189 14.16 4.91 -25.95
N LEU A 190 14.98 4.00 -26.45
CA LEU A 190 16.09 3.41 -25.72
C LEU A 190 17.40 3.86 -26.37
N ILE A 191 18.05 4.87 -25.78
CA ILE A 191 19.30 5.43 -26.29
C ILE A 191 20.46 4.70 -25.62
N GLY A 192 21.40 4.21 -26.44
CA GLY A 192 22.59 3.49 -25.97
C GLY A 192 22.48 1.96 -26.13
N ALA A 193 21.31 1.44 -26.52
CA ALA A 193 21.13 0.02 -26.83
C ALA A 193 21.88 -0.35 -28.12
N LYS A 194 22.74 -1.36 -28.05
CA LYS A 194 23.53 -1.90 -29.18
C LYS A 194 23.48 -3.42 -29.21
N ALA A 195 23.45 -4.07 -28.05
CA ALA A 195 23.53 -5.51 -27.90
C ALA A 195 22.23 -6.21 -28.32
N PHE A 196 21.10 -5.55 -28.14
CA PHE A 196 19.78 -6.06 -28.47
C PHE A 196 19.00 -5.08 -29.33
N SER A 197 18.12 -5.59 -30.18
CA SER A 197 17.27 -4.74 -31.00
C SER A 197 16.28 -3.97 -30.15
N GLU A 198 15.96 -2.75 -30.55
CA GLU A 198 14.99 -1.91 -29.84
C GLU A 198 13.62 -2.58 -29.71
N SER A 199 13.21 -3.32 -30.75
CA SER A 199 11.95 -4.10 -30.72
C SER A 199 11.96 -5.19 -29.64
N THR A 200 13.09 -5.89 -29.46
CA THR A 200 13.23 -6.90 -28.40
C THR A 200 13.10 -6.27 -27.03
N LEU A 201 13.75 -5.12 -26.81
CA LEU A 201 13.73 -4.43 -25.53
C LEU A 201 12.36 -3.81 -25.23
N ARG A 202 11.67 -3.25 -26.23
CA ARG A 202 10.31 -2.73 -26.08
C ARG A 202 9.29 -3.81 -25.72
N ASN A 203 9.45 -5.01 -26.23
CA ASN A 203 8.55 -6.13 -25.92
C ASN A 203 8.65 -6.61 -24.46
N LEU A 204 9.64 -6.15 -23.72
CA LEU A 204 9.77 -6.43 -22.29
C LEU A 204 8.87 -5.51 -21.42
N PHE A 205 8.38 -4.42 -22.01
CA PHE A 205 7.65 -3.39 -21.29
C PHE A 205 6.16 -3.70 -21.25
N ASP A 206 5.55 -3.50 -20.08
CA ASP A 206 4.10 -3.47 -19.95
C ASP A 206 3.50 -2.18 -20.51
N LEU A 207 4.30 -1.09 -20.54
CA LEU A 207 3.95 0.16 -21.19
C LEU A 207 4.17 0.03 -22.71
N ASP A 208 3.14 0.46 -23.48
CA ASP A 208 3.15 0.36 -24.93
C ASP A 208 2.70 1.67 -25.58
N THR A 209 3.10 1.89 -26.82
CA THR A 209 2.68 3.03 -27.65
C THR A 209 1.26 2.88 -28.21
N GLY A 210 0.62 1.76 -27.97
CA GLY A 210 -0.76 1.48 -28.35
C GLY A 210 -0.88 0.54 -29.56
N GLY A 211 -1.31 -0.70 -29.30
CA GLY A 211 -1.72 -1.69 -30.28
C GLY A 211 -3.26 -1.73 -30.42
N TRP A 212 -3.76 -2.62 -31.30
CA TRP A 212 -5.19 -2.78 -31.56
C TRP A 212 -6.02 -3.19 -30.32
N MET A 213 -5.39 -3.74 -29.26
CA MET A 213 -6.03 -4.09 -27.99
C MET A 213 -5.79 -3.07 -26.88
N SER A 214 -5.10 -1.97 -27.12
CA SER A 214 -4.76 -0.97 -26.08
C SER A 214 -5.98 -0.32 -25.43
N TRP A 215 -7.11 -0.30 -26.13
CA TRP A 215 -8.39 0.16 -25.60
C TRP A 215 -8.90 -0.72 -24.43
N TYR A 216 -8.54 -2.00 -24.42
CA TYR A 216 -8.90 -2.95 -23.36
C TYR A 216 -7.82 -3.02 -22.28
N THR A 217 -6.57 -3.18 -22.67
CA THR A 217 -5.43 -3.35 -21.74
C THR A 217 -5.01 -2.06 -21.06
N LYS A 218 -5.36 -0.88 -21.64
CA LYS A 218 -4.92 0.44 -21.18
C LYS A 218 -3.38 0.53 -21.04
N SER A 219 -2.64 -0.27 -21.80
CA SER A 219 -1.17 -0.33 -21.77
C SER A 219 -0.51 0.95 -22.26
N ASN A 220 -1.21 1.74 -23.09
CA ASN A 220 -0.75 3.02 -23.59
C ASN A 220 -0.95 4.20 -22.62
N ARG A 221 -1.49 3.96 -21.44
CA ARG A 221 -1.59 4.99 -20.38
C ARG A 221 -0.33 5.00 -19.53
N TYR A 222 0.29 6.16 -19.41
CA TYR A 222 1.48 6.29 -18.59
C TYR A 222 1.19 6.02 -17.12
N SER A 223 2.04 5.22 -16.49
CA SER A 223 2.05 5.00 -15.06
C SER A 223 3.49 4.94 -14.58
N ARG A 224 3.83 5.79 -13.59
CA ARG A 224 5.16 5.79 -12.99
C ARG A 224 5.52 4.44 -12.35
N VAL A 225 4.53 3.77 -11.76
CA VAL A 225 4.72 2.45 -11.16
C VAL A 225 5.06 1.42 -12.22
N LYS A 226 4.32 1.41 -13.35
CA LYS A 226 4.62 0.52 -14.48
C LYS A 226 5.98 0.83 -15.10
N LEU A 227 6.30 2.11 -15.30
CA LEU A 227 7.61 2.49 -15.85
C LEU A 227 8.75 2.00 -14.96
N ASN A 228 8.62 2.13 -13.63
CA ASN A 228 9.64 1.61 -12.72
C ASN A 228 9.74 0.07 -12.80
N ALA A 229 8.63 -0.64 -12.92
CA ALA A 229 8.63 -2.09 -13.13
C ALA A 229 9.28 -2.48 -14.47
N ASP A 230 8.98 -1.76 -15.54
CA ASP A 230 9.59 -1.95 -16.86
C ASP A 230 11.10 -1.70 -16.82
N ILE A 231 11.54 -0.67 -16.09
CA ILE A 231 12.95 -0.35 -15.85
C ILE A 231 13.65 -1.51 -15.13
N GLU A 232 13.05 -2.09 -14.11
CA GLU A 232 13.63 -3.24 -13.41
C GLU A 232 13.61 -4.51 -14.27
N THR A 233 12.58 -4.70 -15.08
CA THR A 233 12.54 -5.79 -16.08
C THR A 233 13.67 -5.65 -17.10
N LEU A 234 13.90 -4.44 -17.60
CA LEU A 234 15.00 -4.15 -18.51
C LEU A 234 16.36 -4.42 -17.85
N ARG A 235 16.55 -3.98 -16.60
CA ARG A 235 17.76 -4.24 -15.81
C ARG A 235 17.99 -5.74 -15.64
N SER A 236 16.99 -6.48 -15.22
CA SER A 236 17.06 -7.93 -15.03
C SER A 236 17.40 -8.64 -16.35
N TYR A 237 16.81 -8.18 -17.46
CA TYR A 237 17.08 -8.74 -18.79
C TYR A 237 18.56 -8.66 -19.18
N TYR A 238 19.20 -7.51 -18.95
CA TYR A 238 20.63 -7.33 -19.22
C TYR A 238 21.51 -8.10 -18.24
N LEU A 239 21.20 -8.03 -16.94
CA LEU A 239 21.96 -8.73 -15.90
C LEU A 239 21.89 -10.26 -16.03
N SER A 240 20.80 -10.79 -16.57
CA SER A 240 20.67 -12.24 -16.82
C SER A 240 21.40 -12.70 -18.09
N ARG A 241 21.93 -11.76 -18.91
CA ARG A 241 22.60 -12.07 -20.20
C ARG A 241 24.08 -11.68 -20.27
N GLY A 242 24.66 -11.34 -19.11
CA GLY A 242 26.10 -11.09 -19.00
C GLY A 242 26.50 -9.63 -18.81
N TYR A 243 25.59 -8.70 -18.85
CA TYR A 243 25.90 -7.26 -18.78
C TYR A 243 25.90 -6.75 -17.33
N LEU A 244 26.93 -7.13 -16.59
CA LEU A 244 27.08 -6.82 -15.15
C LEU A 244 27.09 -5.31 -14.86
N ASP A 245 27.72 -4.53 -15.73
CA ASP A 245 27.86 -3.08 -15.58
C ASP A 245 26.66 -2.30 -16.16
N PHE A 246 25.59 -2.99 -16.54
CA PHE A 246 24.38 -2.34 -17.05
C PHE A 246 23.80 -1.35 -16.05
N ARG A 247 23.52 -0.15 -16.53
CA ARG A 247 22.85 0.90 -15.76
C ARG A 247 22.00 1.79 -16.64
N ILE A 248 21.03 2.41 -16.03
CA ILE A 248 20.22 3.44 -16.66
C ILE A 248 20.73 4.79 -16.17
N ASP A 249 21.32 5.56 -17.08
CA ASP A 249 21.93 6.85 -16.75
C ASP A 249 20.87 7.92 -16.52
N SER A 250 19.80 7.92 -17.29
CA SER A 250 18.66 8.83 -17.07
C SER A 250 17.36 8.31 -17.64
N THR A 251 16.26 8.70 -17.00
CA THR A 251 14.89 8.47 -17.45
C THR A 251 14.20 9.82 -17.63
N GLN A 252 13.77 10.12 -18.84
CA GLN A 252 13.08 11.37 -19.17
C GLN A 252 11.68 11.06 -19.64
N VAL A 253 10.71 11.74 -19.04
CA VAL A 253 9.29 11.65 -19.43
C VAL A 253 8.86 13.06 -19.84
N ALA A 254 8.60 13.26 -21.10
CA ALA A 254 8.14 14.52 -21.67
C ALA A 254 6.66 14.44 -22.00
N ILE A 255 5.91 15.45 -21.58
CA ILE A 255 4.48 15.59 -21.86
C ILE A 255 4.32 16.71 -22.88
N SER A 256 3.57 16.48 -23.94
CA SER A 256 3.26 17.47 -24.97
C SER A 256 2.50 18.68 -24.38
N PRO A 257 2.60 19.87 -24.98
CA PRO A 257 1.90 21.06 -24.50
C PRO A 257 0.36 20.90 -24.40
N ASP A 258 -0.23 20.09 -25.27
CA ASP A 258 -1.65 19.74 -25.29
C ASP A 258 -2.04 18.72 -24.21
N LYS A 259 -1.04 18.17 -23.48
CA LYS A 259 -1.19 17.16 -22.42
C LYS A 259 -1.82 15.85 -22.87
N GLN A 260 -1.78 15.54 -24.17
CA GLN A 260 -2.38 14.34 -24.76
C GLN A 260 -1.33 13.27 -25.09
N ASN A 261 -0.07 13.67 -25.28
CA ASN A 261 1.00 12.76 -25.71
C ASN A 261 2.15 12.75 -24.69
N ILE A 262 2.70 11.55 -24.49
CA ILE A 262 3.85 11.32 -23.61
C ILE A 262 4.93 10.63 -24.42
N SER A 263 6.15 11.14 -24.29
CA SER A 263 7.36 10.50 -24.81
C SER A 263 8.27 10.10 -23.66
N ILE A 264 8.73 8.85 -23.66
CA ILE A 264 9.63 8.29 -22.68
C ILE A 264 10.98 8.05 -23.32
N THR A 265 12.05 8.57 -22.75
CA THR A 265 13.41 8.35 -23.23
C THR A 265 14.25 7.79 -22.08
N LEU A 266 14.81 6.60 -22.31
CA LEU A 266 15.73 5.93 -21.38
C LEU A 266 17.12 5.98 -21.99
N ASN A 267 18.06 6.63 -21.30
CA ASN A 267 19.47 6.58 -21.65
C ASN A 267 20.10 5.45 -20.86
N ILE A 268 20.62 4.46 -21.55
CA ILE A 268 21.19 3.26 -20.97
C ILE A 268 22.68 3.13 -21.31
N PHE A 269 23.40 2.55 -20.38
CA PHE A 269 24.77 2.11 -20.59
C PHE A 269 24.79 0.59 -20.43
N GLU A 270 25.14 -0.13 -21.49
CA GLU A 270 25.10 -1.61 -21.50
C GLU A 270 26.32 -2.21 -20.80
N GLY A 271 27.49 -1.60 -20.96
CA GLY A 271 28.77 -2.17 -20.54
C GLY A 271 29.21 -3.32 -21.44
N GLU A 272 30.23 -4.05 -20.99
CA GLU A 272 30.73 -5.24 -21.67
C GLU A 272 30.05 -6.50 -21.15
N ARG A 273 30.08 -7.56 -21.97
CA ARG A 273 29.52 -8.86 -21.58
C ARG A 273 30.55 -9.67 -20.80
N PHE A 274 30.22 -10.01 -19.55
CA PHE A 274 31.07 -10.80 -18.65
C PHE A 274 30.79 -12.29 -18.75
N VAL A 275 31.87 -13.09 -18.57
CA VAL A 275 31.84 -14.55 -18.52
C VAL A 275 32.28 -14.97 -17.12
N VAL A 276 31.62 -15.98 -16.57
CA VAL A 276 31.99 -16.54 -15.28
C VAL A 276 33.27 -17.35 -15.39
N SER A 277 34.31 -17.00 -14.63
CA SER A 277 35.58 -17.72 -14.62
C SER A 277 35.60 -18.84 -13.57
N ALA A 278 35.11 -18.57 -12.39
CA ALA A 278 35.12 -19.54 -11.27
C ALA A 278 34.06 -19.19 -10.22
N VAL A 279 33.68 -20.22 -9.43
CA VAL A 279 32.86 -20.04 -8.23
C VAL A 279 33.63 -20.71 -7.08
N ARG A 280 33.85 -19.97 -5.99
CA ARG A 280 34.53 -20.43 -4.80
C ARG A 280 33.58 -20.37 -3.61
N LEU A 281 33.70 -21.40 -2.75
CA LEU A 281 32.99 -21.45 -1.48
C LEU A 281 33.94 -20.99 -0.37
N GLU A 282 33.53 -20.04 0.44
CA GLU A 282 34.23 -19.53 1.61
C GLU A 282 33.27 -19.42 2.80
N GLY A 283 33.84 -19.48 4.02
CA GLY A 283 33.03 -19.45 5.25
C GLY A 283 32.74 -20.84 5.79
N ASN A 284 31.63 -21.00 6.50
CA ASN A 284 31.32 -22.26 7.22
C ASN A 284 30.16 -23.01 6.53
N TYR A 285 30.47 -24.07 5.84
CA TYR A 285 29.52 -24.97 5.18
C TYR A 285 29.22 -26.24 5.98
N LEU A 286 29.56 -26.25 7.27
CA LEU A 286 29.32 -27.39 8.19
C LEU A 286 30.00 -28.70 7.76
N GLY A 287 31.09 -28.61 6.97
CA GLY A 287 31.77 -29.78 6.42
C GLY A 287 31.02 -30.50 5.28
N ARG A 288 30.09 -29.78 4.63
CA ARG A 288 29.21 -30.28 3.56
C ARG A 288 29.44 -29.59 2.23
N GLU A 289 30.62 -29.09 1.97
CA GLU A 289 30.96 -28.29 0.79
C GLU A 289 30.56 -28.96 -0.53
N ASP A 290 30.69 -30.29 -0.62
CA ASP A 290 30.38 -31.04 -1.85
C ASP A 290 28.85 -31.08 -2.13
N GLU A 291 28.05 -31.15 -1.06
CA GLU A 291 26.59 -31.08 -1.18
C GLU A 291 26.15 -29.68 -1.68
N PHE A 292 26.73 -28.62 -1.12
CA PHE A 292 26.48 -27.25 -1.58
C PHE A 292 26.98 -27.02 -2.99
N LYS A 293 28.12 -27.56 -3.40
CA LYS A 293 28.59 -27.47 -4.79
C LYS A 293 27.59 -28.05 -5.78
N SER A 294 26.86 -29.10 -5.41
CA SER A 294 25.82 -29.69 -6.26
C SER A 294 24.63 -28.79 -6.50
N LEU A 295 24.42 -27.79 -5.64
CA LEU A 295 23.32 -26.81 -5.75
C LEU A 295 23.69 -25.57 -6.57
N ILE A 296 24.96 -25.46 -7.00
CA ILE A 296 25.42 -24.30 -7.78
C ILE A 296 24.84 -24.38 -9.20
N THR A 297 24.03 -23.40 -9.54
CA THR A 297 23.49 -23.26 -10.92
C THR A 297 24.39 -22.41 -11.83
N ILE A 298 25.33 -21.67 -11.24
CA ILE A 298 26.30 -20.81 -11.93
C ILE A 298 27.35 -21.72 -12.62
N LYS A 299 27.48 -21.58 -13.95
CA LYS A 299 28.41 -22.43 -14.73
C LYS A 299 29.66 -21.64 -15.14
N PRO A 300 30.87 -22.04 -14.72
CA PRO A 300 32.10 -21.49 -15.27
C PRO A 300 32.16 -21.63 -16.80
N GLY A 301 32.65 -20.60 -17.49
CA GLY A 301 32.65 -20.52 -18.94
C GLY A 301 31.34 -20.01 -19.59
N ALA A 302 30.25 -19.92 -18.83
CA ALA A 302 29.00 -19.32 -19.30
C ALA A 302 28.98 -17.80 -19.09
N ALA A 303 28.08 -17.12 -19.79
CA ALA A 303 27.83 -15.72 -19.52
C ALA A 303 27.32 -15.52 -18.09
N TYR A 304 27.72 -14.41 -17.45
CA TYR A 304 27.15 -14.01 -16.19
C TYR A 304 25.63 -13.98 -16.25
N ASN A 305 25.00 -14.47 -15.20
CA ASN A 305 23.55 -14.44 -15.09
C ASN A 305 23.17 -14.17 -13.62
N ALA A 306 22.56 -13.00 -13.38
CA ALA A 306 22.16 -12.58 -12.03
C ALA A 306 21.11 -13.51 -11.42
N ASP A 307 20.21 -14.08 -12.24
CA ASP A 307 19.15 -14.98 -11.76
C ASP A 307 19.77 -16.28 -11.22
N GLN A 308 20.80 -16.81 -11.88
CA GLN A 308 21.52 -18.00 -11.39
C GLN A 308 22.29 -17.75 -10.09
N VAL A 309 22.82 -16.54 -9.91
CA VAL A 309 23.46 -16.15 -8.66
C VAL A 309 22.43 -16.09 -7.54
N ALA A 310 21.29 -15.45 -7.77
CA ALA A 310 20.21 -15.36 -6.81
C ALA A 310 19.61 -16.75 -6.48
N GLU A 311 19.42 -17.59 -7.49
CA GLU A 311 18.94 -18.97 -7.33
C GLU A 311 19.91 -19.80 -6.49
N THR A 312 21.22 -19.71 -6.77
CA THR A 312 22.25 -20.43 -6.00
C THR A 312 22.25 -19.99 -4.54
N THR A 313 22.26 -18.68 -4.26
CA THR A 313 22.24 -18.17 -2.89
C THR A 313 20.97 -18.56 -2.14
N LYS A 314 19.84 -18.53 -2.82
CA LYS A 314 18.56 -18.97 -2.28
C LYS A 314 18.58 -20.46 -1.96
N ALA A 315 19.04 -21.31 -2.88
CA ALA A 315 19.15 -22.74 -2.68
C ALA A 315 20.07 -23.07 -1.50
N PHE A 316 21.17 -22.35 -1.33
CA PHE A 316 22.07 -22.50 -0.21
C PHE A 316 21.41 -22.14 1.12
N ASN A 317 20.71 -21.02 1.20
CA ASN A 317 19.98 -20.62 2.40
C ASN A 317 18.87 -21.62 2.75
N GLU A 318 18.12 -22.10 1.75
CA GLU A 318 17.10 -23.13 1.94
C GLU A 318 17.72 -24.43 2.45
N TYR A 319 18.87 -24.83 1.91
CA TYR A 319 19.55 -26.04 2.32
C TYR A 319 20.09 -25.94 3.74
N PHE A 320 20.65 -24.79 4.15
CA PHE A 320 20.97 -24.53 5.55
C PHE A 320 19.76 -24.64 6.48
N GLY A 321 18.61 -24.17 6.01
CA GLY A 321 17.33 -24.28 6.72
C GLY A 321 16.93 -25.71 7.04
N THR A 322 17.30 -26.70 6.22
CA THR A 322 17.00 -28.12 6.48
C THR A 322 17.76 -28.69 7.66
N PHE A 323 18.86 -28.04 8.08
CA PHE A 323 19.67 -28.43 9.23
C PHE A 323 19.44 -27.62 10.50
N GLY A 324 18.36 -26.77 10.49
CA GLY A 324 18.01 -25.96 11.63
C GLY A 324 18.55 -24.52 11.62
N PHE A 325 19.21 -24.11 10.55
CA PHE A 325 19.80 -22.77 10.46
C PHE A 325 18.83 -21.81 9.75
N ALA A 326 17.83 -21.35 10.51
CA ALA A 326 16.74 -20.50 9.99
C ALA A 326 17.23 -19.15 9.43
N PHE A 327 18.36 -18.66 9.93
CA PHE A 327 18.90 -17.34 9.60
C PHE A 327 20.29 -17.42 8.96
N ALA A 328 20.58 -18.51 8.30
CA ALA A 328 21.79 -18.64 7.50
C ALA A 328 21.85 -17.55 6.44
N ARG A 329 23.03 -16.98 6.24
CA ARG A 329 23.28 -15.95 5.22
C ARG A 329 24.35 -16.45 4.28
N VAL A 330 24.04 -16.40 3.01
CA VAL A 330 25.02 -16.67 1.97
C VAL A 330 25.06 -15.45 1.06
N GLU A 331 26.25 -14.84 1.00
CA GLU A 331 26.48 -13.67 0.17
C GLU A 331 27.35 -14.07 -1.02
N ALA A 332 26.91 -13.69 -2.22
CA ALA A 332 27.67 -13.89 -3.44
C ALA A 332 28.42 -12.61 -3.77
N THR A 333 29.72 -12.59 -3.53
CA THR A 333 30.58 -11.45 -3.83
C THR A 333 31.23 -11.62 -5.19
N PRO A 334 30.93 -10.76 -6.19
CA PRO A 334 31.57 -10.79 -7.48
C PRO A 334 32.98 -10.19 -7.41
N VAL A 335 33.97 -10.87 -7.96
CA VAL A 335 35.31 -10.37 -8.22
C VAL A 335 35.43 -10.15 -9.73
N VAL A 336 35.43 -8.90 -10.15
CA VAL A 336 35.30 -8.50 -11.57
C VAL A 336 36.66 -8.09 -12.11
N ASP A 337 37.09 -8.76 -13.18
CA ASP A 337 38.21 -8.36 -14.02
C ASP A 337 37.69 -7.71 -15.30
N ARG A 338 37.77 -6.38 -15.35
CA ARG A 338 37.32 -5.59 -16.52
C ARG A 338 38.28 -5.60 -17.69
N GLN A 339 39.52 -6.09 -17.51
CA GLN A 339 40.47 -6.21 -18.62
C GLN A 339 40.19 -7.43 -19.47
N THR A 340 39.79 -8.52 -18.84
CA THR A 340 39.49 -9.80 -19.49
C THR A 340 37.99 -10.07 -19.65
N ASN A 341 37.14 -9.20 -19.11
CA ASN A 341 35.69 -9.37 -19.05
C ASN A 341 35.28 -10.68 -18.34
N LEU A 342 36.03 -11.02 -17.28
CA LEU A 342 35.76 -12.19 -16.46
C LEU A 342 35.22 -11.80 -15.08
N VAL A 343 34.32 -12.60 -14.56
CA VAL A 343 33.81 -12.46 -13.21
C VAL A 343 33.93 -13.79 -12.48
N SER A 344 34.48 -13.77 -11.27
CA SER A 344 34.44 -14.93 -10.37
C SER A 344 33.57 -14.59 -9.18
N PHE A 345 32.96 -15.61 -8.59
CA PHE A 345 32.12 -15.45 -7.41
C PHE A 345 32.73 -16.11 -6.20
N VAL A 346 32.70 -15.41 -5.08
CA VAL A 346 32.96 -15.96 -3.76
C VAL A 346 31.61 -16.06 -3.04
N LEU A 347 31.18 -17.29 -2.75
CA LEU A 347 29.97 -17.55 -1.98
C LEU A 347 30.38 -17.67 -0.51
N GLN A 348 30.17 -16.59 0.23
CA GLN A 348 30.52 -16.50 1.65
C GLN A 348 29.33 -16.99 2.49
N ALA A 349 29.53 -18.12 3.21
CA ALA A 349 28.47 -18.67 4.03
C ALA A 349 28.70 -18.41 5.53
N ASP A 350 27.64 -17.90 6.17
CA ASP A 350 27.50 -17.82 7.62
C ASP A 350 26.20 -18.53 8.04
N PRO A 351 26.26 -19.76 8.58
CA PRO A 351 25.05 -20.47 8.99
C PRO A 351 24.36 -19.84 10.21
N SER A 352 25.03 -18.91 10.92
CA SER A 352 24.49 -18.34 12.16
C SER A 352 24.25 -19.42 13.23
N ARG A 353 23.10 -19.40 13.91
CA ARG A 353 22.75 -20.34 14.98
C ARG A 353 21.64 -21.29 14.54
N ARG A 354 21.67 -22.51 15.07
CA ARG A 354 20.53 -23.43 14.96
C ARG A 354 19.39 -22.91 15.81
N ALA A 355 18.18 -23.04 15.27
CA ALA A 355 16.97 -22.54 15.90
C ALA A 355 15.95 -23.66 16.16
N TYR A 356 15.22 -23.53 17.27
CA TYR A 356 14.04 -24.33 17.59
C TYR A 356 12.79 -23.55 17.26
N VAL A 357 11.76 -24.23 16.80
CA VAL A 357 10.43 -23.67 16.66
C VAL A 357 9.76 -23.64 18.04
N ARG A 358 9.59 -22.46 18.59
CA ARG A 358 8.94 -22.28 19.89
C ARG A 358 7.41 -22.43 19.77
N ARG A 359 6.83 -21.72 18.82
CA ARG A 359 5.38 -21.66 18.61
C ARG A 359 5.03 -21.53 17.14
N ILE A 360 3.88 -22.07 16.78
CA ILE A 360 3.26 -21.91 15.46
C ILE A 360 1.95 -21.14 15.65
N ASN A 361 1.94 -19.89 15.22
CA ASN A 361 0.77 -19.03 15.25
C ASN A 361 0.02 -19.14 13.91
N ILE A 362 -1.30 -19.13 13.97
CA ILE A 362 -2.16 -19.16 12.77
C ILE A 362 -3.03 -17.92 12.77
N VAL A 363 -3.05 -17.20 11.65
CA VAL A 363 -3.74 -15.90 11.51
C VAL A 363 -4.50 -15.88 10.19
N GLY A 364 -5.68 -15.23 10.20
CA GLY A 364 -6.50 -15.07 9.00
C GLY A 364 -7.57 -16.16 8.78
N ASN A 365 -7.58 -17.20 9.61
CA ASN A 365 -8.58 -18.27 9.56
C ASN A 365 -9.85 -17.90 10.34
N ASN A 366 -10.66 -17.02 9.75
CA ASN A 366 -11.87 -16.50 10.40
C ASN A 366 -13.02 -17.51 10.43
N ARG A 367 -13.07 -18.44 9.47
CA ARG A 367 -14.08 -19.48 9.29
C ARG A 367 -13.52 -20.87 9.52
N THR A 368 -12.33 -21.13 8.98
CA THR A 368 -11.66 -22.44 9.08
C THR A 368 -11.13 -22.63 10.49
N ARG A 369 -11.43 -23.77 11.10
CA ARG A 369 -10.96 -24.10 12.44
C ARG A 369 -9.45 -24.28 12.46
N ASP A 370 -8.82 -23.89 13.55
CA ASP A 370 -7.38 -23.97 13.76
C ASP A 370 -6.85 -25.42 13.60
N GLU A 371 -7.60 -26.40 14.10
CA GLU A 371 -7.27 -27.83 13.97
C GLU A 371 -7.12 -28.31 12.54
N VAL A 372 -7.90 -27.73 11.58
CA VAL A 372 -7.85 -28.10 10.16
C VAL A 372 -6.51 -27.70 9.55
N LEU A 373 -5.98 -26.58 9.98
CA LEU A 373 -4.67 -26.08 9.54
C LEU A 373 -3.51 -26.81 10.25
N ARG A 374 -3.60 -26.98 11.59
CA ARG A 374 -2.55 -27.63 12.37
C ARG A 374 -2.31 -29.08 11.97
N ARG A 375 -3.33 -29.85 11.62
CA ARG A 375 -3.16 -31.25 11.16
C ARG A 375 -2.36 -31.38 9.87
N GLU A 376 -2.29 -30.31 9.07
CA GLU A 376 -1.50 -30.28 7.84
C GLU A 376 -0.02 -29.98 8.09
N PHE A 377 0.34 -29.46 9.28
CA PHE A 377 1.73 -29.16 9.61
C PHE A 377 2.57 -30.43 9.78
N ARG A 378 3.78 -30.35 9.27
CA ARG A 378 4.84 -31.38 9.43
C ARG A 378 6.02 -30.84 10.24
N GLN A 379 6.12 -29.51 10.42
CA GLN A 379 6.94 -28.87 11.40
C GLN A 379 6.20 -28.83 12.74
N PHE A 380 6.86 -29.26 13.81
CA PHE A 380 6.28 -29.27 15.15
C PHE A 380 6.90 -28.20 16.05
N GLU A 381 6.12 -27.73 17.00
CA GLU A 381 6.63 -26.91 18.10
C GLU A 381 7.62 -27.71 18.93
N SER A 382 8.59 -27.03 19.55
CA SER A 382 9.67 -27.60 20.34
C SER A 382 10.61 -28.55 19.57
N SER A 383 10.53 -28.56 18.24
CA SER A 383 11.47 -29.27 17.37
C SER A 383 12.45 -28.33 16.70
N TRP A 384 13.54 -28.87 16.17
CA TRP A 384 14.44 -28.10 15.34
C TRP A 384 13.69 -27.49 14.15
N TYR A 385 14.07 -26.24 13.82
CA TYR A 385 13.62 -25.63 12.59
C TYR A 385 14.02 -26.52 11.40
N ASP A 386 13.07 -26.77 10.51
CA ASP A 386 13.30 -27.51 9.28
C ASP A 386 12.55 -26.82 8.14
N GLY A 387 13.30 -26.15 7.28
CA GLY A 387 12.75 -25.40 6.14
C GLY A 387 11.92 -26.24 5.17
N ASP A 388 12.29 -27.52 4.99
CA ASP A 388 11.56 -28.45 4.14
C ASP A 388 10.21 -28.83 4.76
N ASN A 389 10.18 -29.12 6.05
CA ASN A 389 8.94 -29.42 6.75
C ASN A 389 8.01 -28.21 6.79
N ILE A 390 8.55 -27.00 6.94
CA ILE A 390 7.77 -25.74 6.88
C ILE A 390 7.18 -25.56 5.48
N ARG A 391 7.98 -25.74 4.42
CA ARG A 391 7.51 -25.65 3.04
C ARG A 391 6.43 -26.70 2.75
N ARG A 392 6.66 -27.94 3.15
CA ARG A 392 5.65 -29.02 3.01
C ARG A 392 4.38 -28.70 3.77
N SER A 393 4.47 -28.12 4.96
CA SER A 393 3.31 -27.69 5.74
C SER A 393 2.50 -26.62 5.01
N ARG A 394 3.16 -25.59 4.50
CA ARG A 394 2.54 -24.54 3.67
C ARG A 394 1.85 -25.13 2.44
N ASP A 395 2.54 -25.98 1.69
CA ASP A 395 2.02 -26.60 0.47
C ASP A 395 0.84 -27.52 0.73
N ARG A 396 0.79 -28.17 1.89
CA ARG A 396 -0.34 -28.98 2.32
C ARG A 396 -1.56 -28.13 2.67
N VAL A 397 -1.34 -27.02 3.39
CA VAL A 397 -2.42 -26.05 3.67
C VAL A 397 -2.94 -25.41 2.38
N ASP A 398 -2.07 -25.05 1.45
CA ASP A 398 -2.48 -24.48 0.15
C ASP A 398 -3.31 -25.46 -0.69
N ARG A 399 -2.96 -26.76 -0.67
CA ARG A 399 -3.71 -27.82 -1.37
C ARG A 399 -5.11 -28.06 -0.83
N LEU A 400 -5.45 -27.59 0.38
CA LEU A 400 -6.84 -27.63 0.87
C LEU A 400 -7.79 -26.85 -0.04
N GLY A 401 -7.28 -25.87 -0.79
CA GLY A 401 -8.09 -25.09 -1.72
C GLY A 401 -9.02 -24.06 -1.05
N PHE A 402 -8.90 -23.83 0.26
CA PHE A 402 -9.75 -22.91 1.03
C PHE A 402 -9.25 -21.49 1.05
N PHE A 403 -8.03 -21.25 0.58
CA PHE A 403 -7.32 -19.98 0.70
C PHE A 403 -6.90 -19.43 -0.66
N THR A 404 -6.83 -18.10 -0.76
CA THR A 404 -6.26 -17.37 -1.91
C THR A 404 -4.76 -17.14 -1.73
N ASN A 405 -4.31 -17.09 -0.49
CA ASN A 405 -2.91 -16.92 -0.15
C ASN A 405 -2.58 -17.71 1.11
N VAL A 406 -1.40 -18.34 1.11
CA VAL A 406 -0.84 -19.07 2.26
C VAL A 406 0.62 -18.70 2.37
N ALA A 407 1.01 -18.05 3.44
CA ALA A 407 2.39 -17.64 3.72
C ALA A 407 2.80 -18.11 5.13
N VAL A 408 4.07 -18.49 5.27
CA VAL A 408 4.66 -18.81 6.57
C VAL A 408 5.86 -17.89 6.77
N ASP A 409 5.78 -17.07 7.81
CA ASP A 409 6.83 -16.16 8.22
C ASP A 409 7.56 -16.72 9.45
N THR A 410 8.88 -16.56 9.46
CA THR A 410 9.74 -16.96 10.57
C THR A 410 10.23 -15.73 11.29
N GLN A 411 9.95 -15.62 12.59
CA GLN A 411 10.32 -14.48 13.42
C GLN A 411 11.26 -14.90 14.56
N GLU A 412 12.32 -14.13 14.77
CA GLU A 412 13.20 -14.30 15.93
C GLU A 412 12.49 -13.92 17.23
N VAL A 413 12.77 -14.68 18.28
CA VAL A 413 12.28 -14.36 19.63
C VAL A 413 13.28 -13.44 20.33
N THR A 414 12.88 -12.24 20.68
CA THR A 414 13.75 -11.16 21.20
C THR A 414 14.67 -11.56 22.37
N ASN A 415 14.21 -12.47 23.23
CA ASN A 415 14.96 -12.87 24.43
C ASN A 415 15.51 -14.31 24.36
N ALA A 416 15.37 -14.99 23.22
CA ALA A 416 15.82 -16.36 23.02
C ALA A 416 16.33 -16.51 21.57
N PRO A 417 17.63 -16.22 21.34
CA PRO A 417 18.19 -16.14 19.98
C PRO A 417 18.30 -17.51 19.29
N ASP A 418 18.09 -18.61 20.01
CA ASP A 418 18.00 -19.98 19.50
C ASP A 418 16.55 -20.43 19.24
N GLN A 419 15.58 -19.54 19.35
CA GLN A 419 14.17 -19.84 19.17
C GLN A 419 13.53 -18.96 18.10
N VAL A 420 12.59 -19.54 17.38
CA VAL A 420 11.79 -18.87 16.36
C VAL A 420 10.31 -19.13 16.56
N ASP A 421 9.51 -18.15 16.26
CA ASP A 421 8.07 -18.31 16.11
C ASP A 421 7.74 -18.38 14.62
N LEU A 422 6.92 -19.33 14.25
CA LEU A 422 6.35 -19.42 12.90
C LEU A 422 4.96 -18.80 12.92
N THR A 423 4.66 -17.98 11.93
CA THR A 423 3.32 -17.40 11.73
C THR A 423 2.79 -17.82 10.38
N LEU A 424 1.80 -18.70 10.38
CA LEU A 424 1.02 -19.05 9.19
C LEU A 424 -0.04 -17.98 8.98
N THR A 425 0.06 -17.24 7.89
CA THR A 425 -0.94 -16.25 7.47
C THR A 425 -1.72 -16.80 6.30
N VAL A 426 -3.04 -16.87 6.44
CA VAL A 426 -3.94 -17.35 5.38
C VAL A 426 -4.98 -16.29 5.03
N ALA A 427 -5.39 -16.27 3.76
CA ALA A 427 -6.51 -15.44 3.29
C ALA A 427 -7.61 -16.34 2.73
N GLU A 428 -8.72 -16.42 3.44
CA GLU A 428 -9.82 -17.31 3.08
C GLU A 428 -10.56 -16.86 1.82
N LYS A 429 -10.98 -17.82 1.01
CA LYS A 429 -11.87 -17.59 -0.14
C LYS A 429 -13.22 -18.30 0.05
N PRO A 430 -14.27 -17.90 -0.66
CA PRO A 430 -15.52 -18.64 -0.67
C PRO A 430 -15.29 -20.06 -1.17
N THR A 431 -15.75 -21.06 -0.41
CA THR A 431 -15.63 -22.50 -0.70
C THR A 431 -16.94 -23.14 -1.11
N GLY A 432 -18.02 -22.36 -1.21
CA GLY A 432 -19.34 -22.79 -1.65
C GLY A 432 -19.55 -22.53 -3.14
N ASN A 433 -20.11 -23.51 -3.85
CA ASN A 433 -20.49 -23.43 -5.26
C ASN A 433 -21.95 -23.79 -5.44
N LEU A 434 -22.69 -22.97 -6.20
CA LEU A 434 -24.05 -23.27 -6.67
C LEU A 434 -23.97 -23.67 -8.14
N GLN A 435 -24.54 -24.82 -8.46
CA GLN A 435 -24.66 -25.33 -9.82
C GLN A 435 -26.13 -25.38 -10.23
N LEU A 436 -26.46 -24.85 -11.39
CA LEU A 436 -27.74 -24.92 -12.02
C LEU A 436 -27.56 -25.38 -13.44
N GLY A 437 -28.28 -26.39 -13.85
CA GLY A 437 -28.23 -26.93 -15.21
C GLY A 437 -29.59 -27.31 -15.72
N ALA A 438 -29.81 -27.17 -17.01
CA ALA A 438 -30.99 -27.70 -17.69
C ALA A 438 -30.54 -28.40 -18.97
N GLY A 439 -31.06 -29.55 -19.24
CA GLY A 439 -30.79 -30.37 -20.42
C GLY A 439 -32.09 -30.84 -21.08
N PHE A 440 -32.02 -31.17 -22.38
CA PHE A 440 -33.12 -31.79 -23.09
C PHE A 440 -32.62 -32.99 -23.86
N SER A 441 -33.27 -34.12 -23.67
CA SER A 441 -33.00 -35.34 -24.43
C SER A 441 -34.30 -35.91 -25.02
N SER A 442 -34.20 -36.70 -26.07
CA SER A 442 -35.36 -37.33 -26.69
C SER A 442 -36.06 -38.35 -25.76
N GLY A 443 -35.31 -38.95 -24.85
CA GLY A 443 -35.83 -39.94 -23.86
C GLY A 443 -36.37 -39.27 -22.62
N ASP A 444 -35.53 -38.51 -21.94
CA ASP A 444 -35.84 -37.87 -20.63
C ASP A 444 -36.53 -36.53 -20.75
N LYS A 445 -36.69 -36.02 -21.99
CA LYS A 445 -37.24 -34.68 -22.28
C LYS A 445 -36.46 -33.60 -21.55
N LEU A 446 -37.13 -32.77 -20.77
CA LEU A 446 -36.49 -31.72 -19.97
C LEU A 446 -35.94 -32.33 -18.67
N SER A 447 -34.65 -32.15 -18.43
CA SER A 447 -33.96 -32.45 -17.17
C SER A 447 -33.47 -31.16 -16.52
N ILE A 448 -33.64 -31.05 -15.22
CA ILE A 448 -33.18 -29.93 -14.42
C ILE A 448 -32.26 -30.47 -13.34
N MET A 449 -31.11 -29.88 -13.21
CA MET A 449 -30.13 -30.17 -12.17
C MET A 449 -29.90 -28.91 -11.34
N ALA A 450 -29.97 -29.06 -10.02
CA ALA A 450 -29.56 -28.02 -9.07
C ALA A 450 -28.66 -28.63 -8.00
N GLY A 451 -27.53 -28.01 -7.72
CA GLY A 451 -26.61 -28.53 -6.73
C GLY A 451 -25.94 -27.41 -5.93
N ILE A 452 -25.73 -27.65 -4.65
CA ILE A 452 -24.94 -26.84 -3.74
C ILE A 452 -23.79 -27.69 -3.23
N ARG A 453 -22.57 -27.19 -3.36
CA ARG A 453 -21.37 -27.85 -2.87
C ARG A 453 -20.61 -26.92 -1.95
N GLN A 454 -20.19 -27.40 -0.80
CA GLN A 454 -19.45 -26.68 0.20
C GLN A 454 -18.21 -27.49 0.62
N GLU A 455 -17.01 -27.04 0.28
CA GLU A 455 -15.78 -27.81 0.51
C GLU A 455 -15.22 -27.67 1.92
N ASN A 456 -15.57 -26.63 2.64
CA ASN A 456 -15.16 -26.42 4.04
C ASN A 456 -16.42 -26.15 4.88
N PHE A 457 -17.24 -27.16 5.04
CA PHE A 457 -18.52 -27.04 5.73
C PHE A 457 -18.32 -26.66 7.21
N MET A 458 -18.87 -25.51 7.60
CA MET A 458 -18.70 -24.92 8.94
C MET A 458 -17.27 -24.82 9.43
N GLY A 459 -16.33 -24.68 8.52
CA GLY A 459 -14.89 -24.55 8.85
C GLY A 459 -14.22 -25.84 9.31
N SER A 460 -14.89 -26.99 9.21
CA SER A 460 -14.37 -28.29 9.68
C SER A 460 -13.40 -28.97 8.71
N GLY A 461 -13.26 -28.42 7.50
CA GLY A 461 -12.52 -29.05 6.41
C GLY A 461 -13.29 -30.21 5.74
N ASN A 462 -14.52 -30.46 6.13
CA ASN A 462 -15.35 -31.50 5.55
C ASN A 462 -16.11 -30.98 4.32
N TYR A 463 -16.30 -31.85 3.36
CA TYR A 463 -17.11 -31.57 2.18
C TYR A 463 -18.57 -31.94 2.43
N LEU A 464 -19.50 -31.10 1.97
CA LEU A 464 -20.91 -31.36 1.90
C LEU A 464 -21.43 -30.97 0.52
N GLY A 465 -22.06 -31.93 -0.17
CA GLY A 465 -22.75 -31.72 -1.44
C GLY A 465 -24.23 -32.12 -1.32
N LEU A 466 -25.08 -31.29 -1.89
CA LEU A 466 -26.49 -31.58 -2.11
C LEU A 466 -26.79 -31.36 -3.59
N GLU A 467 -27.31 -32.39 -4.27
CA GLU A 467 -27.63 -32.35 -5.69
C GLU A 467 -29.03 -32.93 -5.92
N VAL A 468 -29.84 -32.21 -6.66
CA VAL A 468 -31.19 -32.60 -7.07
C VAL A 468 -31.21 -32.67 -8.59
N ASN A 469 -31.49 -33.85 -9.11
CA ASN A 469 -31.71 -34.10 -10.54
C ASN A 469 -33.19 -34.50 -10.75
N THR A 470 -33.84 -33.81 -11.67
CA THR A 470 -35.23 -34.07 -12.01
C THR A 470 -35.39 -34.18 -13.52
N SER A 471 -35.91 -35.32 -13.99
CA SER A 471 -36.28 -35.53 -15.38
C SER A 471 -37.70 -36.13 -15.46
N LYS A 472 -38.20 -36.40 -16.66
CA LYS A 472 -39.49 -37.06 -16.83
C LYS A 472 -39.49 -38.49 -16.28
N SER A 473 -38.35 -39.18 -16.40
CA SER A 473 -38.21 -40.62 -16.07
C SER A 473 -37.60 -40.86 -14.67
N SER A 474 -36.93 -39.87 -14.07
CA SER A 474 -36.23 -40.05 -12.80
C SER A 474 -36.20 -38.78 -11.97
N ARG A 475 -36.31 -38.92 -10.66
CA ARG A 475 -36.04 -37.89 -9.68
C ARG A 475 -34.99 -38.40 -8.70
N GLN A 476 -33.91 -37.70 -8.55
CA GLN A 476 -32.79 -38.13 -7.72
C GLN A 476 -32.37 -37.01 -6.79
N LEU A 477 -32.22 -37.32 -5.51
CA LEU A 477 -31.59 -36.46 -4.51
C LEU A 477 -30.32 -37.17 -4.06
N VAL A 478 -29.20 -36.51 -4.21
CA VAL A 478 -27.88 -36.98 -3.77
C VAL A 478 -27.36 -36.08 -2.66
N VAL A 479 -27.07 -36.66 -1.51
CA VAL A 479 -26.37 -36.02 -0.43
C VAL A 479 -25.00 -36.68 -0.33
N SER A 480 -23.93 -35.94 -0.51
CA SER A 480 -22.55 -36.44 -0.42
C SER A 480 -21.81 -35.74 0.70
N THR A 481 -21.15 -36.50 1.53
CA THR A 481 -20.30 -35.97 2.61
C THR A 481 -18.94 -36.66 2.55
N THR A 482 -17.87 -35.86 2.66
CA THR A 482 -16.52 -36.38 2.78
C THR A 482 -15.86 -35.79 4.02
N ASP A 483 -15.37 -36.66 4.88
CA ASP A 483 -14.50 -36.28 5.98
C ASP A 483 -13.07 -36.72 5.63
N PRO A 484 -12.18 -35.80 5.28
CA PRO A 484 -10.81 -36.13 4.87
C PRO A 484 -9.94 -36.65 6.01
N TYR A 485 -10.34 -36.44 7.27
CA TYR A 485 -9.66 -36.89 8.47
C TYR A 485 -10.59 -37.63 9.41
N PHE A 486 -11.29 -38.63 8.88
CA PHE A 486 -12.17 -39.52 9.69
C PHE A 486 -11.36 -40.26 10.77
N THR A 487 -10.10 -40.58 10.46
CA THR A 487 -9.16 -41.08 11.46
C THR A 487 -8.02 -40.05 11.64
N ALA A 488 -7.35 -40.08 12.79
CA ALA A 488 -6.21 -39.19 13.08
C ALA A 488 -5.06 -39.33 12.07
N ASP A 489 -4.94 -40.49 11.43
CA ASP A 489 -3.91 -40.79 10.42
C ASP A 489 -4.25 -40.22 9.03
N GLY A 490 -5.41 -39.57 8.87
CA GLY A 490 -5.81 -38.93 7.60
C GLY A 490 -6.48 -39.90 6.61
N VAL A 491 -7.14 -40.98 7.10
CA VAL A 491 -7.99 -41.82 6.27
C VAL A 491 -9.30 -41.07 6.05
N SER A 492 -9.67 -40.85 4.78
CA SER A 492 -10.90 -40.16 4.42
C SER A 492 -12.10 -41.13 4.50
N ARG A 493 -13.27 -40.57 4.81
CA ARG A 493 -14.54 -41.26 4.75
C ARG A 493 -15.48 -40.54 3.82
N ASP A 494 -15.87 -41.20 2.75
CA ASP A 494 -16.86 -40.71 1.78
C ASP A 494 -18.20 -41.44 1.96
N GLN A 495 -19.27 -40.68 2.08
CA GLN A 495 -20.62 -41.21 2.22
C GLN A 495 -21.57 -40.54 1.22
N PRO A 496 -21.83 -41.12 0.06
CA PRO A 496 -22.93 -40.72 -0.78
C PRO A 496 -24.20 -41.37 -0.30
N THR A 497 -25.25 -40.59 -0.02
CA THR A 497 -26.60 -41.06 0.20
C THR A 497 -27.45 -40.67 -0.99
N VAL A 498 -27.95 -41.64 -1.73
CA VAL A 498 -28.80 -41.41 -2.90
C VAL A 498 -30.23 -41.84 -2.55
N SER A 499 -31.17 -40.93 -2.70
CA SER A 499 -32.60 -41.25 -2.70
C SER A 499 -33.18 -40.94 -4.07
N GLY A 500 -33.74 -41.92 -4.73
CA GLY A 500 -34.32 -41.75 -6.05
C GLY A 500 -35.65 -42.49 -6.15
N THR A 501 -36.57 -41.95 -6.94
CA THR A 501 -37.79 -42.62 -7.37
C THR A 501 -37.80 -42.61 -8.89
N ASP A 502 -37.82 -43.82 -9.47
CA ASP A 502 -38.11 -43.98 -10.88
C ASP A 502 -39.59 -43.76 -11.11
N ALA A 503 -39.95 -42.89 -12.05
CA ALA A 503 -41.34 -42.74 -12.45
C ALA A 503 -41.69 -43.91 -13.40
N LEU A 504 -42.59 -44.77 -12.96
CA LEU A 504 -43.20 -45.81 -13.78
C LEU A 504 -43.97 -45.23 -14.96
#